data_d9a6d5e7931232b1913623b5924451ba
#
_entry.id   d9a6d5e7931232b1913623b5924451ba
#
_cell.length_a   1.000
_cell.length_b   1.000
_cell.length_c   1.000
_cell.angle_alpha   90.00
_cell.angle_beta   90.00
_cell.angle_gamma   90.00
#
_symmetry.space_group_name_H-M   'P 1'
#
loop_
_entity.id
_entity.type
_entity.pdbx_description
1 polymer ?
#
loop_
_entity_poly.entity_id
_entity_poly.type
_entity_poly.pdbx_seq_one_letter_code
_entity_poly.pdbx_strand_id
1 'polypeptide(L)'
;MTTIVDGYTAPITSGNFVDLVNKGFYNGYTIQRSDGFVVQTGDAKVEGKSEKNGYVAPGKTEVRKVPLEVFVKGDKEPIYSTTFDDDGRGGYAAALPFNAYGALGMAREEYDADSASSQFFWLLFDSDLTPAGKNLLDGRYTCFGYTTEGAKFLSDVKEGDVIVSAKVTKGLDNLVQPKEAPPAA
;
A
#
# COMPACT_ATOMS: atom_id res chain seq x y z
N MET A 1 -1.68 16.05 5.15
CA MET A 1 -2.09 15.47 3.84
C MET A 1 -3.34 14.63 4.06
N THR A 2 -4.26 14.62 3.11
CA THR A 2 -5.46 13.77 3.12
C THR A 2 -5.34 12.77 1.97
N THR A 3 -5.57 11.50 2.29
CA THR A 3 -5.53 10.41 1.31
C THR A 3 -6.86 9.67 1.34
N ILE A 4 -7.38 9.32 0.17
CA ILE A 4 -8.52 8.42 0.02
C ILE A 4 -8.00 7.07 -0.39
N VAL A 5 -8.37 6.02 0.35
CA VAL A 5 -8.06 4.62 0.00
C VAL A 5 -9.29 3.95 -0.59
N ASP A 6 -9.09 3.10 -1.58
CA ASP A 6 -10.15 2.43 -2.32
C ASP A 6 -10.29 0.97 -1.85
N GLY A 7 -11.24 0.76 -0.94
CA GLY A 7 -11.58 -0.58 -0.46
C GLY A 7 -12.45 -1.40 -1.42
N TYR A 8 -12.85 -0.84 -2.56
CA TYR A 8 -13.58 -1.59 -3.59
C TYR A 8 -12.62 -2.28 -4.57
N THR A 9 -11.62 -1.54 -5.03
CA THR A 9 -10.65 -2.04 -6.02
C THR A 9 -9.51 -2.84 -5.35
N ALA A 10 -9.14 -2.47 -4.12
CA ALA A 10 -8.08 -3.13 -3.34
C ALA A 10 -8.54 -3.38 -1.89
N PRO A 11 -9.54 -4.26 -1.66
CA PRO A 11 -10.16 -4.43 -0.34
C PRO A 11 -9.19 -4.94 0.73
N ILE A 12 -8.33 -5.90 0.42
CA ILE A 12 -7.39 -6.47 1.40
C ILE A 12 -6.31 -5.45 1.76
N THR A 13 -5.71 -4.83 0.77
CA THR A 13 -4.63 -3.86 0.95
C THR A 13 -5.12 -2.61 1.67
N SER A 14 -6.26 -2.04 1.23
CA SER A 14 -6.88 -0.88 1.87
C SER A 14 -7.31 -1.19 3.29
N GLY A 15 -7.92 -2.34 3.53
CA GLY A 15 -8.33 -2.79 4.86
C GLY A 15 -7.12 -2.96 5.80
N ASN A 16 -6.05 -3.58 5.33
CA ASN A 16 -4.80 -3.70 6.08
C ASN A 16 -4.22 -2.33 6.46
N PHE A 17 -4.14 -1.41 5.50
CA PHE A 17 -3.61 -0.07 5.74
C PHE A 17 -4.48 0.73 6.73
N VAL A 18 -5.80 0.73 6.56
CA VAL A 18 -6.75 1.41 7.47
C VAL A 18 -6.67 0.84 8.88
N ASP A 19 -6.58 -0.49 9.02
CA ASP A 19 -6.41 -1.15 10.33
C ASP A 19 -5.13 -0.70 11.02
N LEU A 20 -4.01 -0.62 10.31
CA LEU A 20 -2.73 -0.14 10.84
C LEU A 20 -2.76 1.33 11.22
N VAL A 21 -3.38 2.19 10.40
CA VAL A 21 -3.60 3.60 10.72
C VAL A 21 -4.45 3.75 11.98
N ASN A 22 -5.54 3.00 12.08
CA ASN A 22 -6.45 3.05 13.24
C ASN A 22 -5.78 2.58 14.54
N LYS A 23 -4.85 1.64 14.44
CA LYS A 23 -4.01 1.17 15.57
C LYS A 23 -2.88 2.16 15.93
N GLY A 24 -2.73 3.25 15.20
CA GLY A 24 -1.62 4.19 15.38
C GLY A 24 -0.26 3.61 15.03
N PHE A 25 -0.21 2.53 14.26
CA PHE A 25 1.01 1.81 13.93
C PHE A 25 2.05 2.71 13.27
N TYR A 26 1.64 3.58 12.35
CA TYR A 26 2.56 4.45 11.61
C TYR A 26 3.05 5.68 12.40
N ASN A 27 2.50 5.96 13.58
CA ASN A 27 2.92 7.11 14.38
C ASN A 27 4.36 6.94 14.86
N GLY A 28 5.20 7.91 14.57
CA GLY A 28 6.62 7.89 14.90
C GLY A 28 7.50 7.12 13.90
N TYR A 29 6.93 6.57 12.80
CA TYR A 29 7.74 5.94 11.75
C TYR A 29 8.49 6.98 10.94
N THR A 30 9.70 6.65 10.56
CA THR A 30 10.53 7.47 9.69
C THR A 30 10.27 7.17 8.22
N ILE A 31 10.51 8.17 7.40
CA ILE A 31 10.60 8.00 5.94
C ILE A 31 11.92 7.29 5.64
N GLN A 32 11.86 6.16 4.96
CA GLN A 32 13.01 5.30 4.69
C GLN A 32 13.66 5.58 3.33
N ARG A 33 12.86 6.12 2.41
CA ARG A 33 13.28 6.42 1.05
C ARG A 33 12.54 7.65 0.54
N SER A 34 13.29 8.60 0.00
CA SER A 34 12.79 9.76 -0.74
C SER A 34 13.78 10.09 -1.84
N ASP A 35 13.54 9.58 -3.04
CA ASP A 35 14.51 9.57 -4.15
C ASP A 35 14.03 10.33 -5.39
N GLY A 36 12.93 11.10 -5.25
CA GLY A 36 12.33 11.82 -6.37
C GLY A 36 11.38 10.97 -7.23
N PHE A 37 11.38 9.64 -7.06
CA PHE A 37 10.42 8.74 -7.68
C PHE A 37 9.33 8.32 -6.70
N VAL A 38 9.71 7.96 -5.47
CA VAL A 38 8.79 7.63 -4.39
C VAL A 38 9.21 8.24 -3.06
N VAL A 39 8.25 8.43 -2.17
CA VAL A 39 8.42 8.54 -0.73
C VAL A 39 7.91 7.26 -0.11
N GLN A 40 8.76 6.48 0.58
CA GLN A 40 8.40 5.19 1.17
C GLN A 40 8.62 5.18 2.68
N THR A 41 7.71 4.50 3.39
CA THR A 41 7.73 4.35 4.85
C THR A 41 7.04 3.06 5.28
N GLY A 42 6.94 2.85 6.60
CA GLY A 42 6.19 1.72 7.17
C GLY A 42 7.04 0.48 7.44
N ASP A 43 8.38 0.56 7.31
CA ASP A 43 9.28 -0.51 7.74
C ASP A 43 9.34 -0.58 9.28
N ALA A 44 9.17 -1.77 9.83
CA ALA A 44 9.21 -1.99 11.26
C ALA A 44 10.62 -1.87 11.89
N LYS A 45 11.64 -1.55 11.13
CA LYS A 45 13.01 -1.30 11.61
C LYS A 45 13.15 0.04 12.34
N VAL A 46 12.30 0.31 13.29
CA VAL A 46 12.55 1.40 14.24
C VAL A 46 13.37 0.83 15.38
N GLU A 47 14.43 1.51 15.78
CA GLU A 47 15.32 1.14 16.87
C GLU A 47 14.50 0.70 18.09
N GLY A 48 14.68 -0.55 18.54
CA GLY A 48 13.91 -1.16 19.63
C GLY A 48 12.58 -1.83 19.24
N LYS A 49 12.19 -1.85 17.97
CA LYS A 49 11.08 -2.64 17.44
C LYS A 49 11.60 -3.78 16.56
N SER A 50 10.87 -4.88 16.53
CA SER A 50 11.19 -6.15 15.86
C SER A 50 12.07 -6.02 14.59
N GLU A 51 13.10 -6.86 14.47
CA GLU A 51 13.92 -7.00 13.24
C GLU A 51 13.14 -7.52 12.01
N LYS A 52 11.85 -7.79 12.17
CA LYS A 52 10.99 -8.31 11.11
C LYS A 52 10.44 -7.15 10.27
N ASN A 53 10.63 -7.23 8.98
CA ASN A 53 10.07 -6.27 8.01
C ASN A 53 8.55 -6.42 7.93
N GLY A 54 7.79 -5.61 8.67
CA GLY A 54 6.35 -5.61 8.61
C GLY A 54 5.65 -5.63 9.98
N TYR A 55 4.33 -5.64 9.94
CA TYR A 55 3.51 -5.63 11.15
C TYR A 55 3.35 -7.03 11.74
N VAL A 56 3.65 -7.17 13.03
CA VAL A 56 3.36 -8.36 13.84
C VAL A 56 2.24 -8.02 14.81
N ALA A 57 1.12 -8.72 14.73
CA ALA A 57 -0.03 -8.49 15.60
C ALA A 57 0.31 -8.88 17.05
N PRO A 58 -0.27 -8.22 18.08
CA PRO A 58 -0.08 -8.59 19.47
C PRO A 58 -0.35 -10.07 19.71
N GLY A 59 0.58 -10.76 20.40
CA GLY A 59 0.48 -12.19 20.69
C GLY A 59 0.81 -13.12 19.52
N LYS A 60 1.18 -12.60 18.35
CA LYS A 60 1.67 -13.38 17.21
C LYS A 60 3.19 -13.28 17.09
N THR A 61 3.78 -14.26 16.41
CA THR A 61 5.22 -14.30 16.12
C THR A 61 5.52 -14.05 14.66
N GLU A 62 4.51 -14.16 13.80
CA GLU A 62 4.64 -14.01 12.36
C GLU A 62 4.20 -12.64 11.88
N VAL A 63 4.88 -12.15 10.85
CA VAL A 63 4.49 -10.92 10.15
C VAL A 63 3.15 -11.16 9.44
N ARG A 64 2.20 -10.24 9.62
CA ARG A 64 0.97 -10.23 8.85
C ARG A 64 1.28 -9.85 7.41
N LYS A 65 1.21 -10.81 6.52
CA LYS A 65 1.38 -10.60 5.09
C LYS A 65 0.05 -10.30 4.41
N VAL A 66 0.11 -9.53 3.34
CA VAL A 66 -0.99 -9.30 2.40
C VAL A 66 -0.56 -9.68 1.00
N PRO A 67 -1.42 -10.35 0.23
CA PRO A 67 -1.11 -10.72 -1.13
C PRO A 67 -1.01 -9.50 -2.04
N LEU A 68 -0.28 -9.62 -3.13
CA LEU A 68 -0.42 -8.69 -4.25
C LEU A 68 -1.88 -8.72 -4.70
N GLU A 69 -2.48 -7.54 -4.80
CA GLU A 69 -3.88 -7.34 -5.16
C GLU A 69 -3.93 -6.35 -6.31
N VAL A 70 -4.25 -6.83 -7.50
CA VAL A 70 -4.28 -6.02 -8.72
C VAL A 70 -5.60 -6.24 -9.45
N PHE A 71 -6.16 -5.18 -10.04
CA PHE A 71 -7.48 -5.22 -10.64
C PHE A 71 -7.41 -4.73 -12.08
N VAL A 72 -7.74 -5.60 -13.02
CA VAL A 72 -7.83 -5.23 -14.44
C VAL A 72 -9.09 -4.41 -14.69
N LYS A 73 -8.96 -3.30 -15.40
CA LYS A 73 -10.10 -2.44 -15.75
C LYS A 73 -11.12 -3.23 -16.58
N GLY A 74 -12.34 -3.33 -16.05
CA GLY A 74 -13.44 -4.04 -16.69
C GLY A 74 -13.69 -5.45 -16.16
N ASP A 75 -12.82 -6.00 -15.34
CA ASP A 75 -13.05 -7.25 -14.63
C ASP A 75 -14.10 -7.06 -13.50
N LYS A 76 -14.56 -8.15 -12.92
CA LYS A 76 -15.55 -8.14 -11.84
C LYS A 76 -14.92 -8.15 -10.46
N GLU A 77 -13.70 -8.65 -10.35
CA GLU A 77 -12.99 -8.85 -9.08
C GLU A 77 -11.47 -8.73 -9.26
N PRO A 78 -10.72 -8.39 -8.20
CA PRO A 78 -9.26 -8.34 -8.22
C PRO A 78 -8.64 -9.72 -8.49
N ILE A 79 -7.41 -9.70 -8.97
CA ILE A 79 -6.51 -10.85 -9.07
C ILE A 79 -5.57 -10.79 -7.87
N TYR A 80 -5.24 -11.94 -7.30
CA TYR A 80 -4.38 -12.05 -6.12
C TYR A 80 -3.13 -12.87 -6.40
N SER A 81 -2.04 -12.55 -5.69
CA SER A 81 -0.79 -13.32 -5.63
C SER A 81 -0.07 -13.49 -6.97
N THR A 82 -0.42 -12.69 -7.98
CA THR A 82 0.21 -12.72 -9.31
C THR A 82 0.24 -11.34 -9.93
N THR A 83 1.20 -11.07 -10.79
CA THR A 83 1.25 -9.83 -11.57
C THR A 83 0.40 -9.94 -12.84
N PHE A 84 0.11 -8.80 -13.49
CA PHE A 84 -0.54 -8.82 -14.81
C PHE A 84 0.29 -9.57 -15.84
N ASP A 85 1.62 -9.45 -15.79
CA ASP A 85 2.52 -10.13 -16.71
C ASP A 85 2.44 -11.65 -16.54
N ASP A 86 2.49 -12.13 -15.29
CA ASP A 86 2.45 -13.57 -14.97
C ASP A 86 1.06 -14.17 -15.24
N ASP A 87 -0.01 -13.37 -15.09
CA ASP A 87 -1.38 -13.78 -15.42
C ASP A 87 -1.71 -13.71 -16.94
N GLY A 88 -0.73 -13.35 -17.76
CA GLY A 88 -0.90 -13.22 -19.22
C GLY A 88 -1.65 -11.96 -19.64
N ARG A 89 -1.82 -11.00 -18.76
CA ARG A 89 -2.52 -9.72 -18.97
C ARG A 89 -1.59 -8.51 -19.02
N GLY A 90 -0.31 -8.75 -19.31
CA GLY A 90 0.67 -7.69 -19.50
C GLY A 90 0.18 -6.64 -20.51
N GLY A 91 0.21 -5.36 -20.13
CA GLY A 91 -0.27 -4.25 -20.95
C GLY A 91 -1.77 -3.94 -20.85
N TYR A 92 -2.55 -4.69 -20.07
CA TYR A 92 -3.91 -4.30 -19.73
C TYR A 92 -3.89 -3.10 -18.76
N ALA A 93 -4.94 -2.27 -18.83
CA ALA A 93 -5.08 -1.14 -17.93
C ALA A 93 -5.53 -1.60 -16.53
N ALA A 94 -4.89 -1.11 -15.49
CA ALA A 94 -5.36 -1.28 -14.12
C ALA A 94 -6.63 -0.47 -13.87
N ALA A 95 -7.53 -0.98 -13.03
CA ALA A 95 -8.73 -0.25 -12.61
C ALA A 95 -8.36 0.96 -11.73
N LEU A 96 -7.31 0.81 -10.90
CA LEU A 96 -6.73 1.89 -10.11
C LEU A 96 -5.25 2.04 -10.52
N PRO A 97 -4.93 2.93 -11.47
CA PRO A 97 -3.59 3.04 -12.02
C PRO A 97 -2.70 3.98 -11.20
N PHE A 98 -1.38 3.76 -11.28
CA PHE A 98 -0.36 4.69 -10.78
C PHE A 98 -0.17 5.87 -11.75
N ASN A 99 -1.20 6.69 -11.94
CA ASN A 99 -1.21 7.76 -12.93
C ASN A 99 -1.33 9.17 -12.35
N ALA A 100 -1.20 9.30 -11.04
CA ALA A 100 -1.27 10.61 -10.38
C ALA A 100 -0.16 10.77 -9.35
N TYR A 101 0.36 11.98 -9.24
CA TYR A 101 1.25 12.38 -8.17
C TYR A 101 0.58 12.16 -6.80
N GLY A 102 1.24 11.44 -5.91
CA GLY A 102 0.66 11.06 -4.62
C GLY A 102 -0.24 9.83 -4.65
N ALA A 103 -0.22 9.02 -5.72
CA ALA A 103 -0.81 7.69 -5.72
C ALA A 103 -0.14 6.81 -4.67
N LEU A 104 -0.92 6.01 -3.93
CA LEU A 104 -0.44 5.11 -2.90
C LEU A 104 -0.24 3.71 -3.45
N GLY A 105 0.96 3.19 -3.24
CA GLY A 105 1.32 1.81 -3.56
C GLY A 105 1.74 1.03 -2.33
N MET A 106 1.38 -0.25 -2.28
CA MET A 106 1.86 -1.18 -1.25
C MET A 106 3.22 -1.74 -1.69
N ALA A 107 4.23 -1.58 -0.84
CA ALA A 107 5.56 -2.12 -1.10
C ALA A 107 5.61 -3.62 -0.82
N ARG A 108 6.38 -4.34 -1.62
CA ARG A 108 6.62 -5.77 -1.52
C ARG A 108 8.01 -6.13 -2.02
N GLU A 109 8.47 -7.34 -1.74
CA GLU A 109 9.67 -7.90 -2.35
C GLU A 109 9.42 -8.19 -3.85
N GLU A 110 10.43 -7.93 -4.67
CA GLU A 110 10.31 -8.00 -6.13
C GLU A 110 9.82 -9.37 -6.63
N TYR A 111 10.34 -10.44 -6.03
CA TYR A 111 10.10 -11.83 -6.46
C TYR A 111 9.12 -12.61 -5.57
N ASP A 112 8.48 -11.95 -4.59
CA ASP A 112 7.46 -12.56 -3.74
C ASP A 112 6.18 -11.70 -3.74
N ALA A 113 5.20 -12.12 -4.52
CA ALA A 113 3.92 -11.41 -4.67
C ALA A 113 3.14 -11.32 -3.34
N ASP A 114 3.40 -12.22 -2.38
CA ASP A 114 2.69 -12.28 -1.11
C ASP A 114 3.52 -11.76 0.08
N SER A 115 4.55 -10.96 -0.19
CA SER A 115 5.47 -10.45 0.84
C SER A 115 5.05 -9.12 1.46
N ALA A 116 4.09 -8.42 0.90
CA ALA A 116 3.64 -7.12 1.42
C ALA A 116 3.13 -7.22 2.87
N SER A 117 3.28 -6.15 3.65
CA SER A 117 2.79 -6.08 5.04
C SER A 117 2.38 -4.66 5.42
N SER A 118 3.33 -3.84 5.89
CA SER A 118 3.06 -2.49 6.39
C SER A 118 3.74 -1.39 5.58
N GLN A 119 4.73 -1.73 4.76
CA GLN A 119 5.44 -0.72 3.96
C GLN A 119 4.58 -0.25 2.80
N PHE A 120 4.52 1.07 2.62
CA PHE A 120 3.83 1.69 1.49
C PHE A 120 4.61 2.89 0.98
N PHE A 121 4.25 3.36 -0.21
CA PHE A 121 4.89 4.51 -0.83
C PHE A 121 3.88 5.44 -1.48
N TRP A 122 4.25 6.71 -1.57
CA TRP A 122 3.61 7.68 -2.45
C TRP A 122 4.44 7.83 -3.72
N LEU A 123 3.78 7.77 -4.85
CA LEU A 123 4.41 8.03 -6.15
C LEU A 123 4.62 9.54 -6.32
N LEU A 124 5.83 9.95 -6.70
CA LEU A 124 6.18 11.34 -6.99
C LEU A 124 6.19 11.65 -8.50
N PHE A 125 5.53 10.85 -9.27
CA PHE A 125 5.48 10.96 -10.71
C PHE A 125 4.07 11.31 -11.18
N ASP A 126 3.95 12.32 -12.04
CA ASP A 126 2.70 12.66 -12.69
C ASP A 126 2.70 12.09 -14.11
N SER A 127 1.71 11.30 -14.46
CA SER A 127 1.75 10.47 -15.63
C SER A 127 1.12 11.10 -16.88
N ASP A 128 1.12 12.41 -17.01
CA ASP A 128 0.79 13.04 -18.31
C ASP A 128 1.62 12.50 -19.48
N LEU A 129 2.76 11.85 -19.14
CA LEU A 129 3.69 11.25 -20.09
C LEU A 129 3.49 9.74 -20.30
N THR A 130 2.68 9.06 -19.48
CA THR A 130 2.52 7.61 -19.58
C THR A 130 1.04 7.23 -19.54
N PRO A 131 0.47 6.67 -20.61
CA PRO A 131 -0.91 6.19 -20.62
C PRO A 131 -1.16 5.20 -19.46
N ALA A 132 -2.38 5.23 -18.90
CA ALA A 132 -2.80 4.27 -17.89
C ALA A 132 -2.57 2.82 -18.35
N GLY A 133 -1.97 2.00 -17.50
CA GLY A 133 -1.58 0.63 -17.82
C GLY A 133 -0.25 0.50 -18.57
N LYS A 134 0.50 1.59 -18.70
CA LYS A 134 1.81 1.60 -19.37
C LYS A 134 2.97 2.02 -18.49
N ASN A 135 2.74 2.38 -17.23
CA ASN A 135 3.84 2.58 -16.28
C ASN A 135 4.33 1.23 -15.72
N LEU A 136 5.53 1.25 -15.16
CA LEU A 136 6.18 0.03 -14.65
C LEU A 136 5.56 -0.54 -13.36
N LEU A 137 4.66 0.19 -12.72
CA LEU A 137 4.06 -0.20 -11.44
C LEU A 137 2.68 -0.83 -11.61
N ASP A 138 1.94 -0.46 -12.67
CA ASP A 138 0.60 -0.99 -12.93
C ASP A 138 0.65 -2.51 -13.15
N GLY A 139 -0.19 -3.22 -12.40
CA GLY A 139 -0.25 -4.68 -12.44
C GLY A 139 0.92 -5.42 -11.76
N ARG A 140 1.91 -4.69 -11.20
CA ARG A 140 3.06 -5.26 -10.45
C ARG A 140 3.06 -4.90 -8.97
N TYR A 141 2.40 -3.79 -8.63
CA TYR A 141 2.17 -3.33 -7.27
C TYR A 141 0.71 -3.01 -7.09
N THR A 142 0.19 -3.18 -5.89
CA THR A 142 -1.16 -2.75 -5.56
C THR A 142 -1.20 -1.23 -5.42
N CYS A 143 -1.88 -0.54 -6.34
CA CYS A 143 -2.34 0.82 -6.10
C CYS A 143 -3.62 0.75 -5.27
N PHE A 144 -3.70 1.45 -4.15
CA PHE A 144 -4.84 1.35 -3.24
C PHE A 144 -5.43 2.69 -2.81
N GLY A 145 -4.97 3.79 -3.40
CA GLY A 145 -5.52 5.11 -3.10
C GLY A 145 -4.75 6.27 -3.70
N TYR A 146 -5.24 7.46 -3.41
CA TYR A 146 -4.65 8.72 -3.90
C TYR A 146 -4.65 9.80 -2.82
N THR A 147 -3.62 10.64 -2.83
CA THR A 147 -3.56 11.84 -1.99
C THR A 147 -4.36 12.95 -2.63
N THR A 148 -5.46 13.35 -1.99
CA THR A 148 -6.40 14.33 -2.52
C THR A 148 -6.12 15.76 -2.04
N GLU A 149 -5.44 15.89 -0.87
CA GLU A 149 -5.06 17.17 -0.32
C GLU A 149 -3.63 17.16 0.19
N GLY A 150 -2.88 18.20 -0.13
CA GLY A 150 -1.52 18.38 0.36
C GLY A 150 -0.47 17.51 -0.34
N ALA A 151 -0.78 16.86 -1.47
CA ALA A 151 0.18 16.07 -2.24
C ALA A 151 1.44 16.87 -2.61
N LYS A 152 1.32 18.17 -2.86
CA LYS A 152 2.45 19.07 -3.15
C LYS A 152 3.54 19.06 -2.08
N PHE A 153 3.22 18.72 -0.84
CA PHE A 153 4.21 18.67 0.24
C PHE A 153 5.09 17.41 0.18
N LEU A 154 4.71 16.40 -0.60
CA LEU A 154 5.50 15.19 -0.77
C LEU A 154 6.88 15.46 -1.37
N SER A 155 7.02 16.49 -2.21
CA SER A 155 8.31 16.90 -2.78
C SER A 155 9.30 17.42 -1.74
N ASP A 156 8.81 17.91 -0.60
CA ASP A 156 9.64 18.45 0.47
C ASP A 156 10.04 17.39 1.50
N VAL A 157 9.38 16.22 1.47
CA VAL A 157 9.63 15.11 2.39
C VAL A 157 11.00 14.49 2.12
N LYS A 158 11.77 14.26 3.18
CA LYS A 158 13.13 13.71 3.12
C LYS A 158 13.22 12.40 3.89
N GLU A 159 14.20 11.60 3.51
CA GLU A 159 14.60 10.45 4.32
C GLU A 159 14.95 10.90 5.74
N GLY A 160 14.44 10.16 6.74
CA GLY A 160 14.57 10.51 8.15
C GLY A 160 13.44 11.39 8.70
N ASP A 161 12.62 12.01 7.88
CA ASP A 161 11.42 12.70 8.37
C ASP A 161 10.47 11.73 9.08
N VAL A 162 9.68 12.24 10.02
CA VAL A 162 8.86 11.41 10.89
C VAL A 162 7.37 11.63 10.64
N ILE A 163 6.62 10.55 10.54
CA ILE A 163 5.15 10.58 10.59
C ILE A 163 4.72 10.90 12.02
N VAL A 164 4.33 12.14 12.28
CA VAL A 164 3.89 12.57 13.61
C VAL A 164 2.60 11.85 14.01
N SER A 165 1.63 11.77 13.11
CA SER A 165 0.39 11.02 13.33
C SER A 165 -0.33 10.72 12.03
N ALA A 166 -0.98 9.56 11.98
CA ALA A 166 -1.93 9.18 10.96
C ALA A 166 -3.27 8.82 11.61
N LYS A 167 -4.39 9.23 11.01
CA LYS A 167 -5.73 9.01 11.56
C LYS A 167 -6.71 8.71 10.44
N VAL A 168 -7.63 7.80 10.70
CA VAL A 168 -8.81 7.59 9.86
C VAL A 168 -9.83 8.66 10.23
N THR A 169 -10.17 9.54 9.30
CA THR A 169 -11.09 10.66 9.55
C THR A 169 -12.52 10.34 9.09
N LYS A 170 -12.68 9.38 8.16
CA LYS A 170 -13.98 8.98 7.62
C LYS A 170 -13.91 7.55 7.10
N GLY A 171 -15.02 6.82 7.17
CA GLY A 171 -15.18 5.50 6.56
C GLY A 171 -14.65 4.33 7.40
N LEU A 172 -14.29 4.53 8.66
CA LEU A 172 -13.83 3.45 9.53
C LEU A 172 -14.89 2.34 9.70
N ASP A 173 -16.16 2.71 9.65
CA ASP A 173 -17.29 1.77 9.74
C ASP A 173 -17.35 0.77 8.57
N ASN A 174 -16.64 1.06 7.47
CA ASN A 174 -16.53 0.15 6.33
C ASN A 174 -15.42 -0.89 6.51
N LEU A 175 -14.61 -0.78 7.56
CA LEU A 175 -13.53 -1.74 7.83
C LEU A 175 -14.11 -3.06 8.33
N VAL A 176 -13.93 -4.11 7.54
CA VAL A 176 -14.32 -5.47 7.90
C VAL A 176 -13.10 -6.21 8.43
N GLN A 177 -13.15 -6.65 9.68
CA GLN A 177 -12.11 -7.50 10.25
C GLN A 177 -12.24 -8.94 9.70
N PRO A 178 -11.11 -9.59 9.37
CA PRO A 178 -11.14 -11.01 9.00
C PRO A 178 -11.79 -11.84 10.12
N LYS A 179 -12.64 -12.77 9.76
CA LYS A 179 -13.11 -13.77 10.74
C LYS A 179 -11.91 -14.63 11.13
N GLU A 180 -11.69 -14.80 12.43
CA GLU A 180 -10.68 -15.76 12.89
C GLU A 180 -11.02 -17.14 12.30
N ALA A 181 -10.00 -17.79 11.71
CA ALA A 181 -10.15 -19.17 11.31
C ALA A 181 -10.47 -20.00 12.57
N PRO A 182 -11.41 -20.97 12.50
CA PRO A 182 -11.63 -21.86 13.62
C PRO A 182 -10.30 -22.53 13.98
N PRO A 183 -10.04 -22.78 15.29
CA PRO A 183 -8.83 -23.46 15.70
C PRO A 183 -8.71 -24.77 14.92
N ALA A 184 -7.50 -25.04 14.42
CA ALA A 184 -7.22 -26.32 13.76
C ALA A 184 -7.55 -27.47 14.71
N ALA A 185 -8.38 -28.40 14.25
CA ALA A 185 -8.80 -29.57 15.02
C ALA A 185 -7.64 -30.54 15.24
#